data_e7c2126256acddaebb175a5426e9d491
#
_entry.id   e7c2126256acddaebb175a5426e9d491
#
_cell.length_a   1.000
_cell.length_b   1.000
_cell.length_c   1.000
_cell.angle_alpha   90.00
_cell.angle_beta   90.00
_cell.angle_gamma   90.00
#
_symmetry.space_group_name_H-M   'P 1'
#
loop_
_entity.id
_entity.type
_entity.pdbx_description
1 polymer ?
#
loop_
_entity_poly.entity_id
_entity_poly.type
_entity_poly.pdbx_seq_one_letter_code
_entity_poly.pdbx_strand_id
1 'polypeptide(L)'
;MPTRLIERIEQLITSGEISRSGLARAAGLHANSLRRLGEDDWNPTADTLAKLESYLERRAGGTALASPEEIINEARNGRMFILVDDEDRENEGDLVIPAQMATPDAINFMATHGRGLICLALTGSRVEQLGLNLMSRANGTRHETAFTVSIEAREGVTTGISAADRART
;
A
#
# COMPACT_ATOMS: atom_id res chain seq x y z
N MET A 1 31.14 1.50 12.12
CA MET A 1 29.75 1.05 12.02
C MET A 1 29.28 0.73 10.58
N PRO A 2 29.82 1.33 9.48
CA PRO A 2 29.43 0.97 8.11
C PRO A 2 29.71 -0.49 7.73
N THR A 3 30.76 -1.09 8.26
CA THR A 3 31.22 -2.44 7.91
C THR A 3 30.16 -3.53 8.17
N ARG A 4 29.50 -3.50 9.31
CA ARG A 4 28.43 -4.45 9.64
C ARG A 4 27.19 -4.33 8.76
N LEU A 5 26.86 -3.13 8.32
CA LEU A 5 25.75 -2.87 7.39
C LEU A 5 26.04 -3.51 6.04
N ILE A 6 27.23 -3.28 5.52
CA ILE A 6 27.69 -3.79 4.23
C ILE A 6 27.73 -5.31 4.22
N GLU A 7 28.34 -5.93 5.24
CA GLU A 7 28.42 -7.38 5.42
C GLU A 7 27.03 -8.04 5.40
N ARG A 8 26.07 -7.45 6.11
CA ARG A 8 24.70 -7.96 6.15
C ARG A 8 24.00 -7.90 4.80
N ILE A 9 24.22 -6.82 4.05
CA ILE A 9 23.68 -6.65 2.71
C ILE A 9 24.31 -7.65 1.73
N GLU A 10 25.60 -7.85 1.81
CA GLU A 10 26.30 -8.83 0.99
C GLU A 10 25.81 -10.26 1.26
N GLN A 11 25.56 -10.61 2.52
CA GLN A 11 24.95 -11.90 2.88
C GLN A 11 23.60 -12.10 2.20
N LEU A 12 22.71 -11.10 2.21
CA LEU A 12 21.39 -11.18 1.56
C LEU A 12 21.48 -11.40 0.05
N ILE A 13 22.48 -10.80 -0.58
CA ILE A 13 22.71 -10.96 -2.02
C ILE A 13 23.32 -12.33 -2.31
N THR A 14 24.29 -12.76 -1.51
CA THR A 14 25.01 -14.02 -1.69
C THR A 14 24.11 -15.23 -1.40
N SER A 15 23.20 -15.12 -0.44
CA SER A 15 22.19 -16.16 -0.15
C SER A 15 21.12 -16.29 -1.23
N GLY A 16 21.07 -15.36 -2.18
CA GLY A 16 20.04 -15.33 -3.23
C GLY A 16 18.68 -14.79 -2.79
N GLU A 17 18.57 -14.30 -1.55
CA GLU A 17 17.33 -13.75 -1.02
C GLU A 17 16.88 -12.47 -1.75
N ILE A 18 17.83 -11.70 -2.26
CA ILE A 18 17.55 -10.52 -3.07
C ILE A 18 18.67 -10.27 -4.08
N SER A 19 18.32 -9.84 -5.30
CA SER A 19 19.33 -9.40 -6.27
C SER A 19 19.80 -7.96 -5.97
N ARG A 20 21.00 -7.58 -6.43
CA ARG A 20 21.51 -6.19 -6.29
C ARG A 20 20.52 -5.14 -6.82
N SER A 21 19.91 -5.39 -7.97
CA SER A 21 18.92 -4.49 -8.56
C SER A 21 17.57 -4.50 -7.81
N GLY A 22 17.20 -5.63 -7.24
CA GLY A 22 16.04 -5.77 -6.36
C GLY A 22 16.22 -4.98 -5.07
N LEU A 23 17.39 -5.12 -4.44
CA LEU A 23 17.76 -4.37 -3.24
C LEU A 23 17.79 -2.85 -3.50
N ALA A 24 18.40 -2.42 -4.61
CA ALA A 24 18.43 -1.00 -4.95
C ALA A 24 17.01 -0.42 -5.06
N ARG A 25 16.10 -1.10 -5.76
CA ARG A 25 14.69 -0.70 -5.87
C ARG A 25 13.99 -0.68 -4.52
N ALA A 26 14.15 -1.75 -3.72
CA ALA A 26 13.52 -1.89 -2.41
C ALA A 26 14.02 -0.85 -1.39
N ALA A 27 15.26 -0.39 -1.53
CA ALA A 27 15.84 0.67 -0.71
C ALA A 27 15.62 2.08 -1.28
N GLY A 28 14.85 2.24 -2.36
CA GLY A 28 14.62 3.55 -3.00
C GLY A 28 15.88 4.17 -3.62
N LEU A 29 16.80 3.32 -4.11
CA LEU A 29 18.04 3.71 -4.77
C LEU A 29 17.93 3.52 -6.29
N HIS A 30 18.74 4.28 -7.03
CA HIS A 30 18.92 4.04 -8.45
C HIS A 30 19.54 2.65 -8.69
N ALA A 31 19.12 1.93 -9.74
CA ALA A 31 19.54 0.54 -10.02
C ALA A 31 21.07 0.34 -10.05
N ASN A 32 21.84 1.37 -10.43
CA ASN A 32 23.30 1.32 -10.51
C ASN A 32 24.01 1.66 -9.18
N SER A 33 23.31 2.15 -8.17
CA SER A 33 23.91 2.59 -6.90
C SER A 33 24.66 1.47 -6.17
N LEU A 34 24.25 0.22 -6.39
CA LEU A 34 24.84 -0.97 -5.75
C LEU A 34 25.69 -1.81 -6.71
N ARG A 35 25.99 -1.29 -7.92
CA ARG A 35 26.74 -2.06 -8.93
C ARG A 35 28.11 -2.51 -8.42
N ARG A 36 28.77 -1.64 -7.67
CA ARG A 36 30.14 -1.85 -7.13
C ARG A 36 30.14 -2.28 -5.66
N LEU A 37 29.01 -2.62 -5.10
CA LEU A 37 28.92 -3.13 -3.73
C LEU A 37 29.83 -4.35 -3.57
N GLY A 38 30.69 -4.33 -2.55
CA GLY A 38 31.70 -5.37 -2.29
C GLY A 38 33.05 -5.16 -2.99
N GLU A 39 33.22 -4.08 -3.77
CA GLU A 39 34.53 -3.70 -4.31
C GLU A 39 35.25 -2.76 -3.33
N ASP A 40 36.58 -2.89 -3.20
CA ASP A 40 37.39 -2.15 -2.23
C ASP A 40 37.29 -0.62 -2.36
N ASP A 41 37.00 -0.13 -3.56
CA ASP A 41 36.87 1.29 -3.88
C ASP A 41 35.41 1.78 -3.93
N TRP A 42 34.43 0.94 -3.51
CA TRP A 42 33.04 1.37 -3.42
C TRP A 42 32.85 2.38 -2.29
N ASN A 43 32.54 3.60 -2.65
CA ASN A 43 32.35 4.72 -1.72
C ASN A 43 30.92 5.25 -1.81
N PRO A 44 29.95 4.65 -1.06
CA PRO A 44 28.56 5.08 -1.05
C PRO A 44 28.40 6.43 -0.35
N THR A 45 27.43 7.22 -0.81
CA THR A 45 27.04 8.45 -0.13
C THR A 45 26.37 8.15 1.21
N ALA A 46 26.34 9.13 2.12
CA ALA A 46 25.62 9.01 3.39
C ALA A 46 24.11 8.70 3.17
N ASP A 47 23.49 9.28 2.14
CA ASP A 47 22.10 8.99 1.74
C ASP A 47 21.94 7.54 1.31
N THR A 48 22.89 7.00 0.55
CA THR A 48 22.86 5.57 0.16
C THR A 48 22.92 4.66 1.37
N LEU A 49 23.81 4.93 2.33
CA LEU A 49 23.95 4.14 3.56
C LEU A 49 22.69 4.22 4.43
N ALA A 50 22.12 5.41 4.61
CA ALA A 50 20.88 5.60 5.38
C ALA A 50 19.70 4.84 4.78
N LYS A 51 19.55 4.85 3.46
CA LYS A 51 18.50 4.07 2.76
C LYS A 51 18.68 2.56 2.89
N LEU A 52 19.92 2.09 2.84
CA LEU A 52 20.22 0.68 3.05
C LEU A 52 20.00 0.25 4.51
N GLU A 53 20.35 1.10 5.47
CA GLU A 53 20.10 0.86 6.89
C GLU A 53 18.60 0.78 7.18
N SER A 54 17.83 1.74 6.72
CA SER A 54 16.37 1.75 6.82
C SER A 54 15.73 0.51 6.16
N TYR A 55 16.27 0.04 5.04
CA TYR A 55 15.82 -1.21 4.42
C TYR A 55 16.07 -2.42 5.33
N LEU A 56 17.27 -2.53 5.94
CA LEU A 56 17.57 -3.64 6.85
C LEU A 56 16.78 -3.58 8.15
N GLU A 57 16.53 -2.39 8.68
CA GLU A 57 15.70 -2.19 9.86
C GLU A 57 14.25 -2.65 9.61
N ARG A 58 13.67 -2.23 8.50
CA ARG A 58 12.35 -2.72 8.05
C ARG A 58 12.30 -4.24 7.90
N ARG A 59 13.39 -4.85 7.39
CA ARG A 59 13.48 -6.30 7.22
C ARG A 59 13.72 -7.07 8.53
N ALA A 60 14.40 -6.47 9.51
CA ALA A 60 14.76 -7.09 10.78
C ALA A 60 13.68 -6.95 11.86
N GLY A 61 12.86 -5.93 11.79
CA GLY A 61 11.70 -5.75 12.65
C GLY A 61 10.49 -6.39 11.99
N GLY A 62 10.05 -7.54 12.45
CA GLY A 62 8.84 -8.18 11.99
C GLY A 62 7.62 -7.26 12.14
N THR A 63 7.06 -6.83 11.09
CA THR A 63 6.04 -5.86 10.69
C THR A 63 6.68 -4.57 10.18
N ALA A 64 7.17 -4.60 8.93
CA ALA A 64 7.63 -3.37 8.27
C ALA A 64 6.43 -2.51 7.88
N LEU A 65 5.93 -1.73 8.82
CA LEU A 65 5.00 -0.66 8.50
C LEU A 65 5.77 0.40 7.72
N ALA A 66 5.25 0.79 6.57
CA ALA A 66 5.79 1.91 5.81
C ALA A 66 5.50 3.22 6.54
N SER A 67 6.34 4.23 6.34
CA SER A 67 6.08 5.55 6.89
C SER A 67 4.85 6.20 6.23
N PRO A 68 4.16 7.12 6.91
CA PRO A 68 3.06 7.87 6.32
C PRO A 68 3.45 8.58 5.02
N GLU A 69 4.67 9.12 4.93
CA GLU A 69 5.19 9.79 3.75
C GLU A 69 5.34 8.84 2.56
N GLU A 70 5.84 7.63 2.80
CA GLU A 70 5.93 6.59 1.77
C GLU A 70 4.54 6.23 1.25
N ILE A 71 3.57 6.01 2.13
CA ILE A 71 2.19 5.67 1.74
C ILE A 71 1.52 6.82 0.97
N ILE A 72 1.71 8.07 1.40
CA ILE A 72 1.19 9.25 0.68
C ILE A 72 1.80 9.32 -0.73
N ASN A 73 3.09 9.02 -0.88
CA ASN A 73 3.74 9.01 -2.18
C ASN A 73 3.23 7.85 -3.07
N GLU A 74 3.01 6.66 -2.52
CA GLU A 74 2.39 5.55 -3.23
C GLU A 74 0.98 5.93 -3.72
N ALA A 75 0.16 6.49 -2.83
CA ALA A 75 -1.19 6.96 -3.16
C ALA A 75 -1.18 8.02 -4.27
N ARG A 76 -0.30 9.03 -4.21
CA ARG A 76 -0.17 10.06 -5.24
C ARG A 76 0.22 9.51 -6.61
N ASN A 77 0.92 8.39 -6.64
CA ASN A 77 1.32 7.69 -7.86
C ASN A 77 0.28 6.64 -8.32
N GLY A 78 -0.89 6.57 -7.68
CA GLY A 78 -1.94 5.62 -8.02
C GLY A 78 -1.60 4.17 -7.69
N ARG A 79 -0.64 3.94 -6.81
CA ARG A 79 -0.30 2.59 -6.38
C ARG A 79 -1.16 2.17 -5.19
N MET A 80 -1.59 0.92 -5.23
CA MET A 80 -2.33 0.29 -4.15
C MET A 80 -1.41 0.01 -2.96
N PHE A 81 -1.92 0.18 -1.75
CA PHE A 81 -1.22 -0.12 -0.51
C PHE A 81 -2.16 -0.86 0.46
N ILE A 82 -1.60 -1.42 1.52
CA ILE A 82 -2.38 -2.04 2.60
C ILE A 82 -2.39 -1.07 3.78
N LEU A 83 -3.58 -0.73 4.23
CA LEU A 83 -3.80 -0.02 5.47
C LEU A 83 -4.19 -1.03 6.54
N VAL A 84 -3.48 -1.05 7.65
CA VAL A 84 -3.79 -1.91 8.79
C VAL A 84 -4.34 -1.07 9.93
N ASP A 85 -5.28 -1.60 10.67
CA ASP A 85 -5.79 -0.99 11.89
C ASP A 85 -5.13 -1.58 13.14
N ASP A 86 -5.48 -1.04 14.30
CA ASP A 86 -4.92 -1.47 15.58
C ASP A 86 -5.34 -2.91 15.92
N GLU A 87 -4.45 -3.66 16.59
CA GLU A 87 -4.70 -5.02 17.05
C GLU A 87 -5.92 -5.11 17.98
N ASP A 88 -6.20 -4.02 18.73
CA ASP A 88 -7.33 -3.93 19.67
C ASP A 88 -8.67 -3.58 18.97
N ARG A 89 -8.66 -3.23 17.66
CA ARG A 89 -9.84 -2.90 16.89
C ARG A 89 -10.31 -4.12 16.07
N GLU A 90 -10.13 -4.14 14.78
CA GLU A 90 -10.52 -5.25 13.89
C GLU A 90 -9.33 -6.17 13.59
N ASN A 91 -8.11 -5.65 13.70
CA ASN A 91 -6.85 -6.32 13.39
C ASN A 91 -6.87 -6.89 11.97
N GLU A 92 -7.34 -6.09 11.02
CA GLU A 92 -7.49 -6.44 9.62
C GLU A 92 -6.65 -5.50 8.75
N GLY A 93 -6.45 -5.87 7.51
CA GLY A 93 -5.75 -5.07 6.51
C GLY A 93 -6.64 -4.83 5.30
N ASP A 94 -6.79 -3.55 4.92
CA ASP A 94 -7.54 -3.13 3.76
C ASP A 94 -6.64 -2.85 2.56
N LEU A 95 -7.02 -3.33 1.38
CA LEU A 95 -6.43 -2.88 0.11
C LEU A 95 -6.98 -1.51 -0.25
N VAL A 96 -6.12 -0.52 -0.35
CA VAL A 96 -6.52 0.88 -0.57
C VAL A 96 -5.87 1.44 -1.82
N ILE A 97 -6.66 2.16 -2.62
CA ILE A 97 -6.20 2.95 -3.78
C ILE A 97 -7.01 4.25 -3.85
N PRO A 98 -6.43 5.39 -4.25
CA PRO A 98 -7.22 6.59 -4.51
C PRO A 98 -8.31 6.34 -5.54
N ALA A 99 -9.56 6.69 -5.23
CA ALA A 99 -10.71 6.36 -6.07
C ALA A 99 -10.57 6.87 -7.51
N GLN A 100 -10.04 8.08 -7.70
CA GLN A 100 -9.79 8.65 -9.04
C GLN A 100 -8.76 7.86 -9.87
N MET A 101 -8.01 6.96 -9.27
CA MET A 101 -6.98 6.13 -9.92
C MET A 101 -7.37 4.64 -9.94
N ALA A 102 -8.57 4.31 -9.46
CA ALA A 102 -9.08 2.95 -9.46
C ALA A 102 -9.43 2.51 -10.89
N THR A 103 -8.61 1.62 -11.45
CA THR A 103 -8.85 1.00 -12.75
C THR A 103 -9.66 -0.28 -12.62
N PRO A 104 -10.28 -0.80 -13.70
CA PRO A 104 -10.92 -2.12 -13.67
C PRO A 104 -9.98 -3.23 -13.17
N ASP A 105 -8.70 -3.19 -13.53
CA ASP A 105 -7.71 -4.17 -13.08
C ASP A 105 -7.45 -4.07 -11.57
N ALA A 106 -7.37 -2.84 -11.02
CA ALA A 106 -7.24 -2.62 -9.59
C ALA A 106 -8.46 -3.15 -8.82
N ILE A 107 -9.66 -2.87 -9.30
CA ILE A 107 -10.90 -3.39 -8.72
C ILE A 107 -10.97 -4.91 -8.81
N ASN A 108 -10.60 -5.50 -9.94
CA ASN A 108 -10.54 -6.95 -10.10
C ASN A 108 -9.51 -7.58 -9.14
N PHE A 109 -8.37 -6.94 -8.95
CA PHE A 109 -7.37 -7.37 -7.97
C PHE A 109 -7.94 -7.37 -6.55
N MET A 110 -8.61 -6.29 -6.13
CA MET A 110 -9.27 -6.20 -4.83
C MET A 110 -10.31 -7.31 -4.64
N ALA A 111 -11.19 -7.52 -5.63
CA ALA A 111 -12.22 -8.56 -5.58
C ALA A 111 -11.64 -9.97 -5.50
N THR A 112 -10.55 -10.23 -6.22
CA THR A 112 -9.93 -11.56 -6.30
C THR A 112 -9.13 -11.91 -5.04
N HIS A 113 -8.34 -10.95 -4.55
CA HIS A 113 -7.37 -11.19 -3.49
C HIS A 113 -7.86 -10.70 -2.12
N GLY A 114 -8.51 -9.55 -2.05
CA GLY A 114 -9.10 -9.03 -0.81
C GLY A 114 -10.38 -9.75 -0.41
N ARG A 115 -11.22 -10.15 -1.38
CA ARG A 115 -12.47 -10.93 -1.20
C ARG A 115 -13.55 -10.29 -0.33
N GLY A 116 -13.30 -9.11 0.20
CA GLY A 116 -14.23 -8.35 1.03
C GLY A 116 -15.15 -7.45 0.22
N LEU A 117 -15.81 -6.53 0.91
CA LEU A 117 -16.57 -5.45 0.29
C LEU A 117 -15.61 -4.43 -0.33
N ILE A 118 -15.92 -3.95 -1.52
CA ILE A 118 -15.24 -2.80 -2.11
C ILE A 118 -16.02 -1.57 -1.74
N CYS A 119 -15.44 -0.72 -0.90
CA CYS A 119 -16.07 0.46 -0.34
C CYS A 119 -15.44 1.73 -0.89
N LEU A 120 -16.25 2.77 -1.10
CA LEU A 120 -15.81 4.11 -1.40
C LEU A 120 -15.89 4.96 -0.13
N ALA A 121 -14.75 5.40 0.40
CA ALA A 121 -14.71 6.28 1.56
C ALA A 121 -15.10 7.71 1.14
N LEU A 122 -16.14 8.26 1.76
CA LEU A 122 -16.67 9.58 1.49
C LEU A 122 -16.69 10.43 2.77
N THR A 123 -16.57 11.74 2.61
CA THR A 123 -16.80 12.66 3.72
C THR A 123 -18.29 12.72 4.09
N GLY A 124 -18.62 13.01 5.35
CA GLY A 124 -20.01 13.17 5.80
C GLY A 124 -20.79 14.20 4.94
N SER A 125 -20.16 15.34 4.63
CA SER A 125 -20.75 16.35 3.75
C SER A 125 -21.06 15.81 2.34
N ARG A 126 -20.24 14.93 1.81
CA ARG A 126 -20.49 14.31 0.51
C ARG A 126 -21.64 13.29 0.57
N VAL A 127 -21.71 12.52 1.64
CA VAL A 127 -22.82 11.61 1.93
C VAL A 127 -24.16 12.35 2.00
N GLU A 128 -24.20 13.46 2.73
CA GLU A 128 -25.39 14.33 2.83
C GLU A 128 -25.77 14.92 1.46
N GLN A 129 -24.81 15.45 0.71
CA GLN A 129 -25.03 16.02 -0.63
C GLN A 129 -25.61 14.98 -1.62
N LEU A 130 -25.20 13.73 -1.49
CA LEU A 130 -25.71 12.63 -2.31
C LEU A 130 -27.02 12.03 -1.77
N GLY A 131 -27.47 12.44 -0.60
CA GLY A 131 -28.68 11.91 0.03
C GLY A 131 -28.58 10.42 0.41
N LEU A 132 -27.39 9.94 0.73
CA LEU A 132 -27.15 8.53 1.06
C LEU A 132 -27.59 8.22 2.49
N ASN A 133 -28.53 7.30 2.65
CA ASN A 133 -28.94 6.82 3.95
C ASN A 133 -27.98 5.72 4.48
N LEU A 134 -27.88 5.60 5.79
CA LEU A 134 -27.21 4.45 6.40
C LEU A 134 -27.93 3.15 6.03
N MET A 135 -27.16 2.10 5.80
CA MET A 135 -27.66 0.76 5.49
C MET A 135 -28.53 0.20 6.63
N SER A 136 -28.15 0.49 7.86
CA SER A 136 -28.92 0.13 9.06
C SER A 136 -29.25 1.38 9.89
N ARG A 137 -30.51 1.49 10.33
CA ARG A 137 -30.95 2.57 11.24
C ARG A 137 -30.46 2.35 12.68
N ALA A 138 -30.19 1.11 13.05
CA ALA A 138 -29.65 0.73 14.35
C ALA A 138 -28.43 -0.15 14.09
N ASN A 139 -27.26 0.44 14.15
CA ASN A 139 -26.01 -0.28 13.99
C ASN A 139 -25.63 -0.90 15.35
N GLY A 140 -25.80 -2.23 15.46
CA GLY A 140 -25.45 -3.00 16.65
C GLY A 140 -24.10 -3.73 16.52
N THR A 141 -23.28 -3.37 15.54
CA THR A 141 -21.95 -3.95 15.39
C THR A 141 -20.99 -3.40 16.43
N ARG A 142 -19.99 -4.18 16.82
CA ARG A 142 -19.00 -3.80 17.85
C ARG A 142 -18.31 -2.47 17.55
N HIS A 143 -18.07 -2.17 16.28
CA HIS A 143 -17.28 -1.01 15.83
C HIS A 143 -18.13 0.10 15.21
N GLU A 144 -19.45 -0.10 15.12
CA GLU A 144 -20.42 0.88 14.62
C GLU A 144 -20.06 1.52 13.27
N THR A 145 -19.40 0.76 12.37
CA THR A 145 -18.96 1.25 11.06
C THR A 145 -20.14 1.78 10.25
N ALA A 146 -20.05 3.03 9.84
CA ALA A 146 -21.13 3.76 9.19
C ALA A 146 -21.24 3.42 7.69
N PHE A 147 -21.74 2.23 7.36
CA PHE A 147 -22.06 1.87 5.98
C PHE A 147 -23.33 2.55 5.52
N THR A 148 -23.27 3.17 4.32
CA THR A 148 -24.46 3.65 3.60
C THR A 148 -25.03 2.56 2.71
N VAL A 149 -26.18 2.83 2.09
CA VAL A 149 -26.67 2.03 0.98
C VAL A 149 -25.63 1.95 -0.14
N SER A 150 -25.62 0.84 -0.90
CA SER A 150 -24.74 0.71 -2.06
C SER A 150 -25.04 1.77 -3.12
N ILE A 151 -24.04 2.17 -3.86
CA ILE A 151 -24.13 3.17 -4.91
C ILE A 151 -23.59 2.62 -6.22
N GLU A 152 -23.99 3.25 -7.32
CA GLU A 152 -23.39 3.09 -8.64
C GLU A 152 -23.36 4.43 -9.36
N ALA A 153 -22.48 4.57 -10.35
CA ALA A 153 -22.45 5.77 -11.19
C ALA A 153 -23.77 5.88 -11.97
N ARG A 154 -24.27 7.11 -12.12
CA ARG A 154 -25.52 7.39 -12.82
C ARG A 154 -25.47 7.00 -14.32
N GLU A 155 -24.28 7.10 -14.90
CA GLU A 155 -24.07 6.89 -16.33
C GLU A 155 -22.76 6.11 -16.57
N GLY A 156 -22.74 5.35 -17.66
CA GLY A 156 -21.54 4.60 -18.09
C GLY A 156 -21.32 3.29 -17.32
N VAL A 157 -22.38 2.75 -16.73
CA VAL A 157 -22.41 1.44 -16.06
C VAL A 157 -23.46 0.54 -16.69
N THR A 158 -23.35 -0.76 -16.50
CA THR A 158 -24.32 -1.76 -16.97
C THR A 158 -25.15 -2.29 -15.81
N THR A 159 -24.63 -3.25 -15.06
CA THR A 159 -25.29 -3.85 -13.87
C THR A 159 -24.74 -3.31 -12.55
N GLY A 160 -23.74 -2.47 -12.58
CA GLY A 160 -23.07 -1.91 -11.40
C GLY A 160 -22.09 -2.86 -10.68
N ILE A 161 -22.03 -4.14 -11.09
CA ILE A 161 -21.27 -5.18 -10.35
C ILE A 161 -19.93 -5.53 -10.99
N SER A 162 -19.75 -5.29 -12.30
CA SER A 162 -18.49 -5.60 -12.97
C SER A 162 -17.32 -4.74 -12.45
N ALA A 163 -16.08 -5.20 -12.63
CA ALA A 163 -14.91 -4.42 -12.26
C ALA A 163 -14.87 -3.07 -13.01
N ALA A 164 -15.33 -3.03 -14.25
CA ALA A 164 -15.43 -1.82 -15.05
C ALA A 164 -16.48 -0.85 -14.48
N ASP A 165 -17.67 -1.35 -14.13
CA ASP A 165 -18.73 -0.53 -13.54
C ASP A 165 -18.31 0.06 -12.17
N ARG A 166 -17.68 -0.75 -11.33
CA ARG A 166 -17.17 -0.31 -10.01
C ARG A 166 -16.05 0.71 -10.14
N ALA A 167 -15.14 0.53 -11.08
CA ALA A 167 -14.08 1.50 -11.36
C ALA A 167 -14.67 2.82 -11.89
N ARG A 168 -15.76 2.76 -12.64
CA ARG A 168 -16.50 3.94 -13.12
C ARG A 168 -17.18 4.69 -11.98
N THR A 169 -17.76 3.98 -11.03
CA THR A 169 -18.41 4.55 -9.83
C THR A 169 -17.44 5.25 -8.91
#